data_6b40060b5d7cae19c4395fd80adaa577
#
_entry.id   6b40060b5d7cae19c4395fd80adaa577
#
_cell.length_a   1.000
_cell.length_b   1.000
_cell.length_c   1.000
_cell.angle_alpha   90.00
_cell.angle_beta   90.00
_cell.angle_gamma   90.00
#
_symmetry.space_group_name_H-M   'P 1'
#
loop_
_entity.id
_entity.type
_entity.pdbx_description
1 polymer ?
#
loop_
_entity_poly.entity_id
_entity_poly.type
_entity_poly.pdbx_seq_one_letter_code
_entity_poly.pdbx_strand_id
1 'polypeptide(L)'
;MQYGYFDLEHKEYVITRPDTPAPWANYLGSPEYGAIVSNNGGGYSFVKSGANGRIIRYRFNSNIGLPGRYIYIRDNDAKDYWSCTWQPVGKPLDQYKTECHNGTAYTTIK
;
A
#
# COMPACT_ATOMS: atom_id res chain seq x y z
N MET A 1 12.09 -3.23 16.90
CA MET A 1 10.63 -3.15 16.65
C MET A 1 10.32 -4.03 15.45
N GLN A 2 9.32 -4.90 15.54
CA GLN A 2 8.93 -5.80 14.45
C GLN A 2 7.81 -5.15 13.65
N TYR A 3 7.98 -5.04 12.33
CA TYR A 3 6.99 -4.44 11.42
C TYR A 3 6.16 -5.48 10.66
N GLY A 4 6.59 -6.74 10.64
CA GLY A 4 5.89 -7.80 9.93
C GLY A 4 6.48 -9.18 10.16
N TYR A 5 5.90 -10.17 9.52
CA TYR A 5 6.32 -11.57 9.61
C TYR A 5 5.99 -12.35 8.32
N PHE A 6 6.64 -13.49 8.14
CA PHE A 6 6.29 -14.44 7.08
C PHE A 6 5.16 -15.37 7.53
N ASP A 7 4.05 -15.33 6.83
CA ASP A 7 2.99 -16.32 6.93
C ASP A 7 3.26 -17.45 5.93
N LEU A 8 3.82 -18.55 6.44
CA LEU A 8 4.22 -19.69 5.60
C LEU A 8 3.03 -20.51 5.11
N GLU A 9 1.92 -20.49 5.82
CA GLU A 9 0.70 -21.20 5.44
C GLU A 9 0.05 -20.55 4.22
N HIS A 10 -0.09 -19.24 4.25
CA HIS A 10 -0.68 -18.47 3.15
C HIS A 10 0.34 -18.02 2.10
N LYS A 11 1.64 -18.25 2.35
CA LYS A 11 2.75 -17.80 1.50
C LYS A 11 2.74 -16.29 1.28
N GLU A 12 2.54 -15.55 2.36
CA GLU A 12 2.48 -14.10 2.41
C GLU A 12 3.58 -13.52 3.29
N TYR A 13 3.98 -12.29 3.00
CA TYR A 13 4.64 -11.44 3.99
C TYR A 13 3.62 -10.44 4.52
N VAL A 14 3.34 -10.49 5.81
CA VAL A 14 2.34 -9.65 6.47
C VAL A 14 3.05 -8.47 7.15
N ILE A 15 2.72 -7.27 6.74
CA ILE A 15 3.17 -6.02 7.36
C ILE A 15 2.07 -5.57 8.32
N THR A 16 2.37 -5.51 9.61
CA THR A 16 1.39 -5.28 10.67
C THR A 16 1.23 -3.82 11.08
N ARG A 17 2.04 -2.93 10.48
CA ARG A 17 2.06 -1.50 10.79
C ARG A 17 2.27 -0.68 9.52
N PRO A 18 1.52 0.42 9.34
CA PRO A 18 1.69 1.27 8.16
C PRO A 18 2.92 2.20 8.24
N ASP A 19 3.44 2.45 9.44
CA ASP A 19 4.53 3.39 9.74
C ASP A 19 5.92 2.75 9.63
N THR A 20 6.13 1.95 8.61
CA THR A 20 7.45 1.40 8.28
C THR A 20 8.45 2.53 7.99
N PRO A 21 9.77 2.34 8.25
CA PRO A 21 10.78 3.39 8.05
C PRO A 21 10.88 3.92 6.63
N ALA A 22 10.46 3.12 5.67
CA ALA A 22 10.30 3.46 4.27
C ALA A 22 9.11 2.69 3.72
N PRO A 23 8.53 3.09 2.56
CA PRO A 23 7.49 2.30 1.92
C PRO A 23 8.01 0.90 1.54
N TRP A 24 7.40 -0.13 2.08
CA TRP A 24 7.71 -1.52 1.71
C TRP A 24 6.76 -1.94 0.60
N ALA A 25 7.33 -2.33 -0.52
CA ALA A 25 6.57 -2.53 -1.73
C ALA A 25 6.58 -4.00 -2.19
N ASN A 26 5.46 -4.42 -2.76
CA ASN A 26 5.34 -5.64 -3.54
C ASN A 26 5.40 -5.30 -5.02
N TYR A 27 6.10 -6.13 -5.78
CA TYR A 27 6.17 -6.02 -7.24
C TYR A 27 5.29 -7.10 -7.86
N LEU A 28 4.28 -6.65 -8.60
CA LEU A 28 3.30 -7.51 -9.27
C LEU A 28 3.47 -7.35 -10.77
N GLY A 29 3.55 -8.44 -11.51
CA GLY A 29 3.73 -8.25 -12.94
C GLY A 29 3.72 -9.51 -13.79
N SER A 30 3.47 -9.24 -15.05
CA SER A 30 3.66 -10.11 -16.20
C SER A 30 4.61 -9.42 -17.18
N PRO A 31 5.03 -10.08 -18.28
CA PRO A 31 5.87 -9.45 -19.30
C PRO A 31 5.28 -8.18 -19.93
N GLU A 32 3.95 -8.07 -19.98
CA GLU A 32 3.28 -6.95 -20.64
C GLU A 32 2.81 -5.85 -19.67
N TYR A 33 2.57 -6.19 -18.41
CA TYR A 33 1.99 -5.27 -17.43
C TYR A 33 2.58 -5.51 -16.05
N GLY A 34 2.95 -4.44 -15.36
CA GLY A 34 3.47 -4.49 -14.01
C GLY A 34 2.87 -3.45 -13.09
N ALA A 35 2.96 -3.71 -11.81
CA ALA A 35 2.55 -2.77 -10.77
C ALA A 35 3.49 -2.86 -9.56
N ILE A 36 3.72 -1.74 -8.92
CA ILE A 36 4.36 -1.64 -7.61
C ILE A 36 3.30 -1.14 -6.64
N VAL A 37 3.14 -1.83 -5.52
CA VAL A 37 2.17 -1.49 -4.47
C VAL A 37 2.89 -1.47 -3.12
N SER A 38 2.89 -0.32 -2.46
CA SER A 38 3.46 -0.21 -1.11
C SER A 38 2.45 -0.58 -0.03
N ASN A 39 2.93 -0.80 1.19
CA ASN A 39 2.11 -1.06 2.37
C ASN A 39 1.11 0.07 2.70
N ASN A 40 1.28 1.26 2.14
CA ASN A 40 0.35 2.38 2.22
C ASN A 40 -0.46 2.60 0.93
N GLY A 41 -0.51 1.60 0.04
CA GLY A 41 -1.23 1.68 -1.23
C GLY A 41 -0.58 2.58 -2.28
N GLY A 42 0.60 3.12 -1.99
CA GLY A 42 1.39 3.88 -2.93
C GLY A 42 1.94 3.02 -4.05
N GLY A 43 2.49 3.67 -5.07
CA GLY A 43 3.07 2.99 -6.21
C GLY A 43 2.42 3.38 -7.52
N TYR A 44 2.67 2.59 -8.53
CA TYR A 44 2.18 2.84 -9.89
C TYR A 44 2.07 1.53 -10.66
N SER A 45 1.34 1.57 -11.76
CA SER A 45 1.34 0.50 -12.75
C SER A 45 1.90 0.99 -14.09
N PHE A 46 2.29 0.05 -14.92
CA PHE A 46 2.90 0.37 -16.20
C PHE A 46 2.68 -0.74 -17.22
N VAL A 47 2.67 -0.33 -18.48
CA VAL A 47 2.68 -1.23 -19.64
C VAL A 47 4.11 -1.31 -20.16
N LYS A 48 4.67 -2.51 -20.27
CA LYS A 48 6.02 -2.82 -20.74
C LYS A 48 7.16 -2.20 -19.92
N SER A 49 7.15 -0.89 -19.71
CA SER A 49 8.24 -0.15 -19.06
C SER A 49 7.71 0.87 -18.07
N GLY A 50 8.20 0.80 -16.83
CA GLY A 50 7.90 1.79 -15.80
C GLY A 50 8.41 3.21 -16.12
N ALA A 51 9.39 3.34 -17.01
CA ALA A 51 9.89 4.64 -17.46
C ALA A 51 8.97 5.30 -18.49
N ASN A 52 8.48 4.53 -19.46
CA ASN A 52 7.77 5.04 -20.64
C ASN A 52 6.29 4.71 -20.67
N GLY A 53 5.87 3.64 -19.97
CA GLY A 53 4.49 3.14 -19.97
C GLY A 53 3.75 3.33 -18.65
N ARG A 54 4.15 4.27 -17.82
CA ARG A 54 3.54 4.51 -16.50
C ARG A 54 2.12 5.06 -16.64
N ILE A 55 1.22 4.48 -15.86
CA ILE A 55 -0.21 4.86 -15.88
C ILE A 55 -0.51 5.84 -14.74
N ILE A 56 -0.09 5.58 -13.53
CA ILE A 56 -0.41 6.44 -12.38
C ILE A 56 0.81 7.28 -12.00
N ARG A 57 0.59 8.55 -11.67
CA ARG A 57 1.66 9.43 -11.19
C ARG A 57 2.13 8.99 -9.81
N TYR A 58 3.41 8.75 -9.66
CA TYR A 58 4.08 8.41 -8.41
C TYR A 58 5.31 9.28 -8.19
N ARG A 59 5.49 9.74 -6.97
CA ARG A 59 6.66 10.52 -6.57
C ARG A 59 7.60 9.65 -5.76
N PHE A 60 8.79 9.40 -6.29
CA PHE A 60 9.80 8.55 -5.66
C PHE A 60 10.44 9.14 -4.39
N ASN A 61 10.37 10.46 -4.21
CA ASN A 61 11.06 11.17 -3.12
C ASN A 61 10.20 11.28 -1.85
N SER A 62 9.20 10.43 -1.67
CA SER A 62 8.34 10.44 -0.49
C SER A 62 8.68 9.27 0.42
N ASN A 63 9.11 9.55 1.64
CA ASN A 63 9.35 8.55 2.68
C ASN A 63 8.06 7.95 3.25
N ILE A 64 6.92 8.56 2.99
CA ILE A 64 5.62 8.18 3.57
C ILE A 64 4.74 7.39 2.59
N GLY A 65 5.22 7.10 1.38
CA GLY A 65 4.49 6.27 0.42
C GLY A 65 3.12 6.83 0.07
N LEU A 66 3.07 8.08 -0.36
CA LEU A 66 1.82 8.71 -0.80
C LEU A 66 1.15 7.86 -1.88
N PRO A 67 -0.12 7.44 -1.71
CA PRO A 67 -0.81 6.63 -2.70
C PRO A 67 -1.08 7.42 -3.98
N GLY A 68 -1.02 6.72 -5.11
CA GLY A 68 -1.51 7.24 -6.39
C GLY A 68 -3.00 6.94 -6.62
N ARG A 69 -3.58 6.15 -5.73
CA ARG A 69 -4.99 5.75 -5.70
C ARG A 69 -5.55 6.12 -4.34
N TYR A 70 -6.75 6.71 -4.33
CA TYR A 70 -7.34 7.26 -3.11
C TYR A 70 -8.73 6.69 -2.92
N ILE A 71 -8.96 6.04 -1.77
CA ILE A 71 -10.26 5.55 -1.35
C ILE A 71 -10.51 6.09 0.05
N TYR A 72 -11.54 6.93 0.19
CA TYR A 72 -11.95 7.50 1.46
C TYR A 72 -13.21 6.81 1.96
N ILE A 73 -13.23 6.54 3.24
CA ILE A 73 -14.39 5.99 3.95
C ILE A 73 -14.86 7.05 4.93
N ARG A 74 -16.15 7.32 4.92
CA ARG A 74 -16.78 8.25 5.85
C ARG A 74 -17.88 7.56 6.65
N ASP A 75 -17.78 7.66 7.95
CA ASP A 75 -18.87 7.32 8.88
C ASP A 75 -19.71 8.58 9.12
N ASN A 76 -20.97 8.55 8.66
CA ASN A 76 -21.87 9.69 8.78
C ASN A 76 -22.44 9.84 10.21
N ASP A 77 -22.51 8.76 10.96
CA ASP A 77 -23.04 8.76 12.33
C ASP A 77 -21.99 9.31 13.29
N ALA A 78 -20.77 8.82 13.20
CA ALA A 78 -19.63 9.33 13.98
C ALA A 78 -19.08 10.67 13.45
N LYS A 79 -19.49 11.12 12.25
CA LYS A 79 -18.98 12.31 11.55
C LYS A 79 -17.47 12.28 11.39
N ASP A 80 -16.94 11.10 11.13
CA ASP A 80 -15.51 10.84 11.00
C ASP A 80 -15.19 10.28 9.62
N TYR A 81 -13.93 10.33 9.23
CA TYR A 81 -13.47 9.76 7.96
C TYR A 81 -12.02 9.28 8.04
N TRP A 82 -11.68 8.34 7.19
CA TRP A 82 -10.31 7.84 7.02
C TRP A 82 -10.08 7.41 5.58
N SER A 83 -8.88 7.06 5.25
CA SER A 83 -8.57 6.42 3.98
C SER A 83 -8.43 4.90 4.15
N CYS A 84 -8.77 4.15 3.10
CA CYS A 84 -8.65 2.69 3.06
C CYS A 84 -7.21 2.22 3.37
N THR A 85 -6.24 2.98 2.90
CA THR A 85 -4.83 2.88 3.30
C THR A 85 -4.52 4.00 4.30
N TRP A 86 -3.50 3.84 5.15
CA TRP A 86 -3.19 4.85 6.16
C TRP A 86 -3.01 6.24 5.56
N GLN A 87 -2.24 6.34 4.50
CA GLN A 87 -2.14 7.57 3.73
C GLN A 87 -3.30 7.65 2.69
N PRO A 88 -3.81 8.85 2.34
CA PRO A 88 -3.28 10.18 2.68
C PRO A 88 -3.82 10.79 3.98
N VAL A 89 -4.86 10.23 4.61
CA VAL A 89 -5.46 10.83 5.81
C VAL A 89 -4.52 10.80 7.01
N GLY A 90 -3.77 9.68 7.19
CA GLY A 90 -2.77 9.57 8.23
C GLY A 90 -3.36 9.63 9.64
N LYS A 91 -4.47 8.94 9.90
CA LYS A 91 -5.05 8.89 11.25
C LYS A 91 -4.02 8.44 12.29
N PRO A 92 -4.12 8.93 13.54
CA PRO A 92 -3.32 8.45 14.65
C PRO A 92 -3.42 6.93 14.79
N LEU A 93 -2.30 6.25 15.04
CA LEU A 93 -2.24 4.78 15.06
C LEU A 93 -2.92 4.14 16.28
N ASP A 94 -3.32 4.92 17.26
CA ASP A 94 -4.20 4.50 18.35
C ASP A 94 -5.69 4.42 17.92
N GLN A 95 -6.03 5.05 16.78
CA GLN A 95 -7.38 5.09 16.20
C GLN A 95 -7.48 4.35 14.86
N TYR A 96 -6.37 3.86 14.33
CA TYR A 96 -6.30 3.21 13.02
C TYR A 96 -5.41 1.98 13.07
N LYS A 97 -5.93 0.87 12.59
CA LYS A 97 -5.19 -0.38 12.44
C LYS A 97 -5.32 -0.88 11.02
N THR A 98 -4.24 -1.35 10.46
CA THR A 98 -4.21 -1.95 9.12
C THR A 98 -3.12 -3.01 9.04
N GLU A 99 -3.32 -3.97 8.16
CA GLU A 99 -2.33 -4.97 7.79
C GLU A 99 -2.19 -4.99 6.27
N CYS A 100 -0.97 -5.14 5.79
CA CYS A 100 -0.70 -5.31 4.38
C CYS A 100 -0.14 -6.71 4.14
N HIS A 101 -0.86 -7.51 3.39
CA HIS A 101 -0.54 -8.89 3.05
C HIS A 101 0.01 -8.94 1.63
N ASN A 102 1.29 -9.21 1.49
CA ASN A 102 1.97 -9.31 0.21
C ASN A 102 2.13 -10.78 -0.19
N GLY A 103 1.33 -11.21 -1.13
CA GLY A 103 1.46 -12.50 -1.80
C GLY A 103 2.28 -12.41 -3.08
N THR A 104 2.45 -13.54 -3.77
CA THR A 104 3.25 -13.63 -5.01
C THR A 104 2.59 -12.94 -6.21
N ALA A 105 1.27 -12.82 -6.21
CA ALA A 105 0.50 -12.26 -7.33
C ALA A 105 -0.54 -11.21 -6.89
N TYR A 106 -0.51 -10.79 -5.64
CA TYR A 106 -1.47 -9.84 -5.10
C TYR A 106 -0.91 -9.10 -3.89
N THR A 107 -1.53 -7.98 -3.56
CA THR A 107 -1.39 -7.27 -2.29
C THR A 107 -2.78 -6.98 -1.76
N THR A 108 -3.04 -7.36 -0.51
CA THR A 108 -4.29 -7.09 0.19
C THR A 108 -4.02 -6.15 1.36
N ILE A 109 -4.80 -5.10 1.50
CA ILE A 109 -4.78 -4.20 2.65
C ILE A 109 -6.08 -4.40 3.42
N LYS A 110 -5.96 -4.74 4.70
CA LYS A 110 -7.07 -5.03 5.62
C LYS A 110 -7.17 -3.98 6.71
#